data_a44c0197c917394e0fc87b95aa351546
#
_entry.id   a44c0197c917394e0fc87b95aa351546
#
_cell.length_a   1.000
_cell.length_b   1.000
_cell.length_c   1.000
_cell.angle_alpha   90.00
_cell.angle_beta   90.00
_cell.angle_gamma   90.00
#
_symmetry.space_group_name_H-M   'P 1'
#
loop_
_entity.id
_entity.type
_entity.pdbx_description
1 polymer ?
#
loop_
_entity_poly.entity_id
_entity_poly.type
_entity_poly.pdbx_seq_one_letter_code
_entity_poly.pdbx_strand_id
1 'polypeptide(L)'
;MPMRTASVTAAHRMASALACALPDRLAAVAPVAGLRAGRPDPADESLPDPASCRPAKPVPVLAFHGQQDHTNPYDGGGSAAWRYPVPVALSRWAELNGCRPGATTAPITENVTLTTYRGCHPGAETALYTVVDGGHTWPGSPYESEGNGTTTREIDANTLIWRFFRRHHH
;
A
#
# COMPACT_ATOMS: atom_id res chain seq x y z
N MET A 1 -27.03 -0.50 9.79
CA MET A 1 -26.07 -0.93 8.72
C MET A 1 -24.84 -1.51 9.40
N PRO A 2 -24.37 -2.71 9.03
CA PRO A 2 -23.17 -3.24 9.64
C PRO A 2 -21.97 -2.35 9.28
N MET A 3 -21.24 -1.93 10.29
CA MET A 3 -20.00 -1.15 10.15
C MET A 3 -19.00 -1.96 9.34
N ARG A 4 -18.57 -1.46 8.18
CA ARG A 4 -17.56 -2.12 7.36
C ARG A 4 -16.22 -1.96 8.04
N THR A 5 -15.65 -3.05 8.49
CA THR A 5 -14.39 -3.04 9.21
C THR A 5 -13.23 -2.98 8.22
N ALA A 6 -12.43 -1.92 8.27
CA ALA A 6 -11.17 -1.88 7.55
C ALA A 6 -10.21 -2.94 8.12
N SER A 7 -9.61 -3.74 7.25
CA SER A 7 -8.74 -4.83 7.66
C SER A 7 -7.28 -4.40 7.57
N VAL A 8 -6.61 -4.25 8.73
CA VAL A 8 -5.14 -4.22 8.79
C VAL A 8 -4.68 -5.66 8.96
N THR A 9 -3.93 -6.20 8.04
CA THR A 9 -3.43 -7.57 8.17
C THR A 9 -1.92 -7.61 8.19
N ALA A 10 -1.38 -8.37 9.13
CA ALA A 10 0.04 -8.74 9.17
C ALA A 10 0.46 -9.64 7.99
N ALA A 11 -0.47 -10.15 7.21
CA ALA A 11 -0.20 -10.92 6.01
C ALA A 11 -0.03 -9.98 4.81
N HIS A 12 1.09 -9.34 4.74
CA HIS A 12 1.58 -8.33 3.80
C HIS A 12 0.76 -8.09 2.52
N ARG A 13 0.46 -9.13 1.73
CA ARG A 13 -0.30 -9.02 0.47
C ARG A 13 -1.80 -9.24 0.63
N MET A 14 -2.25 -9.74 1.78
CA MET A 14 -3.67 -10.10 1.99
C MET A 14 -4.58 -8.88 1.92
N ALA A 15 -4.18 -7.75 2.50
CA ALA A 15 -4.99 -6.51 2.46
C ALA A 15 -5.26 -6.06 1.02
N SER A 16 -4.22 -6.08 0.16
CA SER A 16 -4.35 -5.75 -1.26
C SER A 16 -5.22 -6.76 -2.03
N ALA A 17 -5.04 -8.06 -1.76
CA ALA A 17 -5.83 -9.12 -2.39
C ALA A 17 -7.31 -9.02 -2.01
N LEU A 18 -7.61 -8.75 -0.75
CA LEU A 18 -8.98 -8.54 -0.28
C LEU A 18 -9.62 -7.30 -0.90
N ALA A 19 -8.86 -6.21 -1.08
CA ALA A 19 -9.34 -5.01 -1.75
C ALA A 19 -9.70 -5.28 -3.22
N CYS A 20 -8.94 -6.13 -3.91
CA CYS A 20 -9.27 -6.54 -5.28
C CYS A 20 -10.51 -7.46 -5.35
N ALA A 21 -10.65 -8.40 -4.40
CA ALA A 21 -11.65 -9.46 -4.46
C ALA A 21 -12.98 -9.12 -3.77
N LEU A 22 -12.93 -8.32 -2.69
CA LEU A 22 -14.06 -8.03 -1.82
C LEU A 22 -14.24 -6.52 -1.56
N PRO A 23 -14.25 -5.67 -2.62
CA PRO A 23 -14.31 -4.22 -2.44
C PRO A 23 -15.55 -3.77 -1.66
N ASP A 24 -16.68 -4.47 -1.80
CA ASP A 24 -17.93 -4.15 -1.12
C ASP A 24 -17.91 -4.41 0.39
N ARG A 25 -16.95 -5.20 0.86
CA ARG A 25 -16.81 -5.58 2.28
C ARG A 25 -15.82 -4.69 3.02
N LEU A 26 -15.08 -3.85 2.31
CA LEU A 26 -14.02 -3.04 2.88
C LEU A 26 -14.31 -1.55 2.67
N ALA A 27 -14.11 -0.76 3.72
CA ALA A 27 -14.16 0.69 3.66
C ALA A 27 -12.84 1.26 3.14
N ALA A 28 -11.71 0.68 3.57
CA ALA A 28 -10.35 1.06 3.17
C ALA A 28 -9.35 -0.06 3.50
N VAL A 29 -8.15 -0.01 2.94
CA VAL A 29 -7.04 -0.92 3.26
C VAL A 29 -5.74 -0.18 3.53
N ALA A 30 -4.92 -0.73 4.41
CA ALA A 30 -3.62 -0.15 4.76
C ALA A 30 -2.53 -1.23 4.80
N PRO A 31 -1.99 -1.66 3.64
CA PRO A 31 -0.92 -2.63 3.58
C PRO A 31 0.41 -2.03 4.07
N VAL A 32 1.09 -2.73 4.97
CA VAL A 32 2.47 -2.45 5.40
C VAL A 32 3.38 -3.49 4.78
N ALA A 33 4.43 -3.07 4.07
CA ALA A 33 5.39 -3.90 3.35
C ALA A 33 4.73 -4.94 2.39
N GLY A 34 3.56 -4.61 1.83
CA GLY A 34 2.76 -5.61 1.09
C GLY A 34 1.83 -5.06 0.02
N LEU A 35 2.03 -3.83 -0.46
CA LEU A 35 1.18 -3.26 -1.51
C LEU A 35 1.33 -3.99 -2.83
N ARG A 36 0.25 -4.58 -3.31
CA ARG A 36 0.11 -5.15 -4.67
C ARG A 36 -1.20 -4.69 -5.30
N ALA A 37 -1.27 -4.73 -6.63
CA ALA A 37 -2.47 -4.45 -7.42
C ALA A 37 -2.75 -5.61 -8.38
N GLY A 38 -2.86 -6.82 -7.83
CA GLY A 38 -2.97 -8.07 -8.57
C GLY A 38 -1.63 -8.79 -8.73
N ARG A 39 -1.65 -9.86 -9.53
CA ARG A 39 -0.47 -10.67 -9.86
C ARG A 39 0.39 -9.95 -10.90
N PRO A 40 1.68 -10.30 -11.03
CA PRO A 40 2.48 -9.89 -12.18
C PRO A 40 1.83 -10.33 -13.50
N ASP A 41 1.93 -9.49 -14.52
CA ASP A 41 1.45 -9.82 -15.86
C ASP A 41 2.37 -10.90 -16.49
N PRO A 42 1.82 -12.02 -16.99
CA PRO A 42 2.61 -13.06 -17.63
C PRO A 42 3.41 -12.61 -18.87
N ALA A 43 2.99 -11.55 -19.53
CA ALA A 43 3.67 -11.00 -20.69
C ALA A 43 4.76 -9.98 -20.34
N ASP A 44 4.58 -9.28 -19.21
CA ASP A 44 5.54 -8.31 -18.67
C ASP A 44 5.45 -8.28 -17.16
N GLU A 45 6.28 -9.07 -16.48
CA GLU A 45 6.28 -9.18 -15.02
C GLU A 45 6.63 -7.88 -14.29
N SER A 46 7.11 -6.84 -14.99
CA SER A 46 7.33 -5.51 -14.41
C SER A 46 6.04 -4.71 -14.20
N LEU A 47 4.91 -5.23 -14.66
CA LEU A 47 3.58 -4.64 -14.56
C LEU A 47 2.59 -5.59 -13.84
N PRO A 48 1.52 -5.06 -13.21
CA PRO A 48 0.44 -5.88 -12.71
C PRO A 48 -0.47 -6.36 -13.85
N ASP A 49 -0.89 -7.62 -13.83
CA ASP A 49 -1.92 -8.17 -14.69
C ASP A 49 -3.26 -7.45 -14.45
N PRO A 50 -3.77 -6.67 -15.41
CA PRO A 50 -4.99 -5.90 -15.23
C PRO A 50 -6.24 -6.79 -15.04
N ALA A 51 -6.18 -8.07 -15.40
CA ALA A 51 -7.28 -9.00 -15.21
C ALA A 51 -7.35 -9.55 -13.79
N SER A 52 -6.23 -9.53 -13.05
CA SER A 52 -6.11 -10.14 -11.72
C SER A 52 -6.58 -9.25 -10.56
N CYS A 53 -6.82 -7.95 -10.81
CA CYS A 53 -7.35 -7.01 -9.83
C CYS A 53 -8.28 -6.00 -10.51
N ARG A 54 -9.59 -6.20 -10.34
CA ARG A 54 -10.67 -5.36 -10.90
C ARG A 54 -11.75 -5.11 -9.85
N PRO A 55 -11.49 -4.31 -8.81
CA PRO A 55 -12.50 -4.00 -7.81
C PRO A 55 -13.69 -3.31 -8.48
N ALA A 56 -14.91 -3.73 -8.12
CA ALA A 56 -16.15 -3.19 -8.70
C ALA A 56 -16.42 -1.73 -8.26
N LYS A 57 -15.73 -1.26 -7.25
CA LYS A 57 -15.76 0.14 -6.80
C LYS A 57 -14.38 0.56 -6.29
N PRO A 58 -14.11 1.87 -6.22
CA PRO A 58 -12.88 2.38 -5.63
C PRO A 58 -12.69 1.93 -4.18
N VAL A 59 -11.47 1.59 -3.80
CA VAL A 59 -11.07 1.23 -2.43
C VAL A 59 -9.95 2.14 -1.99
N PRO A 60 -10.12 2.98 -0.96
CA PRO A 60 -9.04 3.80 -0.44
C PRO A 60 -7.86 2.96 0.02
N VAL A 61 -6.64 3.38 -0.35
CA VAL A 61 -5.39 2.68 -0.05
C VAL A 61 -4.39 3.64 0.58
N LEU A 62 -3.91 3.30 1.79
CA LEU A 62 -2.77 3.92 2.44
C LEU A 62 -1.69 2.87 2.67
N ALA A 63 -0.60 2.93 1.94
CA ALA A 63 0.48 1.95 2.05
C ALA A 63 1.69 2.48 2.80
N PHE A 64 2.49 1.56 3.34
CA PHE A 64 3.79 1.82 3.97
C PHE A 64 4.82 0.83 3.44
N HIS A 65 6.00 1.32 3.06
CA HIS A 65 7.06 0.43 2.55
C HIS A 65 8.45 1.01 2.80
N GLY A 66 9.39 0.13 3.18
CA GLY A 66 10.79 0.46 3.29
C GLY A 66 11.53 0.27 1.96
N GLN A 67 12.40 1.21 1.57
CA GLN A 67 13.22 1.06 0.34
C GLN A 67 14.29 -0.02 0.48
N GLN A 68 14.70 -0.35 1.71
CA GLN A 68 15.69 -1.40 2.00
C GLN A 68 15.02 -2.72 2.41
N ASP A 69 13.78 -2.93 2.01
CA ASP A 69 13.06 -4.18 2.24
C ASP A 69 13.62 -5.28 1.33
N HIS A 70 14.32 -6.26 1.92
CA HIS A 70 14.89 -7.41 1.21
C HIS A 70 13.93 -8.60 1.08
N THR A 71 12.85 -8.60 1.85
CA THR A 71 11.81 -9.65 1.80
C THR A 71 10.83 -9.39 0.65
N ASN A 72 10.36 -8.15 0.55
CA ASN A 72 9.49 -7.65 -0.51
C ASN A 72 10.14 -6.41 -1.14
N PRO A 73 11.09 -6.58 -2.08
CA PRO A 73 11.91 -5.48 -2.60
C PRO A 73 11.07 -4.32 -3.15
N TYR A 74 11.39 -3.08 -2.74
CA TYR A 74 10.69 -1.88 -3.16
C TYR A 74 10.67 -1.71 -4.68
N ASP A 75 11.82 -2.00 -5.31
CA ASP A 75 12.00 -1.90 -6.76
C ASP A 75 11.54 -3.16 -7.52
N GLY A 76 10.86 -4.06 -6.84
CA GLY A 76 10.39 -5.30 -7.44
C GLY A 76 11.42 -6.42 -7.45
N GLY A 77 11.16 -7.48 -8.21
CA GLY A 77 11.98 -8.68 -8.22
C GLY A 77 11.61 -9.68 -7.11
N GLY A 78 12.55 -10.47 -6.62
CA GLY A 78 12.31 -11.45 -5.56
C GLY A 78 11.41 -12.61 -6.01
N SER A 79 10.37 -12.92 -5.24
CA SER A 79 9.47 -14.06 -5.53
C SER A 79 8.62 -13.86 -6.78
N ALA A 80 8.16 -14.94 -7.39
CA ALA A 80 7.28 -14.90 -8.57
C ALA A 80 5.98 -14.11 -8.36
N ALA A 81 5.56 -13.91 -7.12
CA ALA A 81 4.37 -13.12 -6.79
C ALA A 81 4.68 -11.64 -6.48
N TRP A 82 5.95 -11.22 -6.56
CA TRP A 82 6.35 -9.85 -6.19
C TRP A 82 6.84 -9.00 -7.37
N ARG A 83 7.42 -9.50 -8.36
CA ARG A 83 8.06 -8.98 -9.57
C ARG A 83 8.06 -7.45 -9.81
N TYR A 84 6.89 -6.79 -9.91
CA TYR A 84 6.82 -5.35 -10.22
C TYR A 84 7.08 -4.46 -9.00
N PRO A 85 7.60 -3.22 -9.21
CA PRO A 85 7.90 -2.26 -8.13
C PRO A 85 6.67 -1.83 -7.32
N VAL A 86 6.90 -1.40 -6.06
CA VAL A 86 5.85 -0.83 -5.20
C VAL A 86 5.23 0.45 -5.79
N PRO A 87 6.00 1.39 -6.39
CA PRO A 87 5.42 2.55 -7.06
C PRO A 87 4.49 2.19 -8.22
N VAL A 88 4.78 1.10 -8.94
CA VAL A 88 3.91 0.60 -10.02
C VAL A 88 2.59 0.08 -9.45
N ALA A 89 2.65 -0.64 -8.32
CA ALA A 89 1.44 -1.05 -7.60
C ALA A 89 0.59 0.16 -7.16
N LEU A 90 1.24 1.21 -6.65
CA LEU A 90 0.55 2.44 -6.23
C LEU A 90 -0.11 3.15 -7.42
N SER A 91 0.61 3.27 -8.55
CA SER A 91 0.06 3.86 -9.78
C SER A 91 -1.17 3.09 -10.25
N ARG A 92 -1.12 1.75 -10.23
CA ARG A 92 -2.27 0.93 -10.60
C ARG A 92 -3.47 1.14 -9.66
N TRP A 93 -3.25 1.26 -8.36
CA TRP A 93 -4.33 1.62 -7.41
C TRP A 93 -4.90 3.02 -7.68
N ALA A 94 -4.05 3.98 -8.08
CA ALA A 94 -4.52 5.30 -8.48
C ALA A 94 -5.45 5.24 -9.70
N GLU A 95 -5.12 4.43 -10.71
CA GLU A 95 -5.98 4.19 -11.86
C GLU A 95 -7.32 3.54 -11.44
N LEU A 96 -7.27 2.47 -10.62
CA LEU A 96 -8.46 1.77 -10.12
C LEU A 96 -9.36 2.69 -9.26
N ASN A 97 -8.77 3.65 -8.57
CA ASN A 97 -9.47 4.66 -7.79
C ASN A 97 -9.88 5.90 -8.60
N GLY A 98 -9.62 5.91 -9.92
CA GLY A 98 -9.98 7.01 -10.82
C GLY A 98 -9.28 8.32 -10.49
N CYS A 99 -8.06 8.26 -9.95
CA CYS A 99 -7.25 9.43 -9.65
C CYS A 99 -6.70 10.07 -10.93
N ARG A 100 -6.41 11.37 -10.89
CA ARG A 100 -5.71 12.05 -11.99
C ARG A 100 -4.29 11.50 -12.13
N PRO A 101 -3.76 11.37 -13.35
CA PRO A 101 -2.36 11.03 -13.57
C PRO A 101 -1.41 12.01 -12.89
N GLY A 102 -0.27 11.49 -12.45
CA GLY A 102 0.78 12.27 -11.79
C GLY A 102 0.66 12.26 -10.26
N ALA A 103 1.65 11.62 -9.64
CA ALA A 103 1.80 11.63 -8.20
C ALA A 103 2.49 12.90 -7.72
N THR A 104 2.21 13.30 -6.49
CA THR A 104 2.97 14.30 -5.75
C THR A 104 3.70 13.60 -4.60
N THR A 105 5.01 13.77 -4.51
CA THR A 105 5.83 13.27 -3.40
C THR A 105 6.36 14.43 -2.59
N ALA A 106 6.20 14.35 -1.27
CA ALA A 106 6.69 15.36 -0.32
C ALA A 106 7.44 14.68 0.82
N PRO A 107 8.54 15.28 1.33
CA PRO A 107 9.17 14.82 2.56
C PRO A 107 8.23 15.07 3.74
N ILE A 108 8.15 14.08 4.64
CA ILE A 108 7.39 14.17 5.90
C ILE A 108 8.35 14.32 7.06
N THR A 109 9.44 13.58 7.02
CA THR A 109 10.56 13.64 7.97
C THR A 109 11.86 13.49 7.21
N GLU A 110 12.98 13.30 7.90
CA GLU A 110 14.30 13.13 7.27
C GLU A 110 14.36 11.90 6.37
N ASN A 111 13.80 10.76 6.84
CA ASN A 111 13.86 9.48 6.11
C ASN A 111 12.48 8.98 5.65
N VAL A 112 11.44 9.81 5.69
CA VAL A 112 10.11 9.40 5.25
C VAL A 112 9.52 10.38 4.25
N THR A 113 9.08 9.86 3.11
CA THR A 113 8.31 10.61 2.12
C THR A 113 6.89 10.11 2.02
N LEU A 114 5.97 10.99 1.59
CA LEU A 114 4.59 10.65 1.28
C LEU A 114 4.32 10.93 -0.20
N THR A 115 3.97 9.87 -0.92
CA THR A 115 3.49 9.96 -2.31
C THR A 115 1.97 9.86 -2.32
N THR A 116 1.30 10.82 -2.97
CA THR A 116 -0.16 10.89 -3.07
C THR A 116 -0.60 11.11 -4.51
N TYR A 117 -1.74 10.50 -4.87
CA TYR A 117 -2.49 10.81 -6.09
C TYR A 117 -3.72 11.65 -5.74
N ARG A 118 -4.09 12.59 -6.61
CA ARG A 118 -5.18 13.54 -6.39
C ARG A 118 -6.31 13.36 -7.40
N GLY A 119 -7.47 13.94 -7.08
CA GLY A 119 -8.62 13.93 -7.98
C GLY A 119 -9.19 12.56 -8.23
N CYS A 120 -9.10 11.66 -7.24
CA CYS A 120 -9.69 10.34 -7.26
C CYS A 120 -11.23 10.41 -7.22
N HIS A 121 -11.91 9.30 -7.48
CA HIS A 121 -13.35 9.19 -7.27
C HIS A 121 -13.74 9.59 -5.85
N PRO A 122 -14.96 10.13 -5.63
CA PRO A 122 -15.42 10.51 -4.29
C PRO A 122 -15.25 9.37 -3.28
N GLY A 123 -14.66 9.69 -2.14
CA GLY A 123 -14.38 8.71 -1.07
C GLY A 123 -13.14 7.84 -1.30
N ALA A 124 -12.45 7.95 -2.45
CA ALA A 124 -11.19 7.25 -2.69
C ALA A 124 -9.97 8.10 -2.31
N GLU A 125 -8.94 7.44 -1.86
CA GLU A 125 -7.61 8.00 -1.55
C GLU A 125 -6.55 6.98 -1.93
N THR A 126 -5.41 7.43 -2.49
CA THR A 126 -4.29 6.56 -2.85
C THR A 126 -2.99 7.21 -2.43
N ALA A 127 -2.34 6.63 -1.43
CA ALA A 127 -1.13 7.18 -0.83
C ALA A 127 -0.14 6.10 -0.37
N LEU A 128 1.15 6.46 -0.34
CA LEU A 128 2.25 5.61 0.10
C LEU A 128 3.23 6.41 0.97
N TYR A 129 3.45 5.96 2.18
CA TYR A 129 4.62 6.33 2.99
C TYR A 129 5.80 5.45 2.62
N THR A 130 6.87 6.05 2.13
CA THR A 130 8.14 5.39 1.81
C THR A 130 9.17 5.74 2.87
N VAL A 131 9.75 4.72 3.51
CA VAL A 131 10.83 4.86 4.49
C VAL A 131 12.15 4.57 3.79
N VAL A 132 13.00 5.59 3.59
CA VAL A 132 14.20 5.52 2.75
C VAL A 132 15.20 4.46 3.25
N ASP A 133 15.45 4.41 4.55
CA ASP A 133 16.35 3.44 5.20
C ASP A 133 15.59 2.24 5.79
N GLY A 134 14.27 2.18 5.63
CA GLY A 134 13.40 1.18 6.23
C GLY A 134 13.50 -0.19 5.56
N GLY A 135 13.44 -1.24 6.39
CA GLY A 135 13.38 -2.63 5.96
C GLY A 135 11.94 -3.18 5.91
N HIS A 136 11.85 -4.52 6.04
CA HIS A 136 10.57 -5.25 6.11
C HIS A 136 9.99 -5.17 7.53
N THR A 137 9.63 -3.98 7.97
CA THR A 137 9.28 -3.67 9.35
C THR A 137 7.97 -2.87 9.44
N TRP A 138 7.44 -2.76 10.65
CA TRP A 138 6.25 -1.97 10.95
C TRP A 138 6.67 -0.60 11.48
N PRO A 139 6.46 0.51 10.75
CA PRO A 139 6.87 1.84 11.19
C PRO A 139 6.28 2.22 12.56
N GLY A 140 7.13 2.66 13.48
CA GLY A 140 6.75 3.00 14.86
C GLY A 140 6.70 1.82 15.82
N SER A 141 7.01 0.59 15.36
CA SER A 141 7.10 -0.56 16.28
C SER A 141 8.19 -0.35 17.33
N PRO A 142 7.91 -0.61 18.62
CA PRO A 142 8.95 -0.61 19.66
C PRO A 142 9.90 -1.82 19.53
N TYR A 143 9.52 -2.82 18.77
CA TYR A 143 10.30 -4.04 18.59
C TYR A 143 11.14 -3.96 17.33
N GLU A 144 12.42 -4.31 17.45
CA GLU A 144 13.29 -4.57 16.30
C GLU A 144 13.01 -5.99 15.79
N SER A 145 12.94 -6.12 14.48
CA SER A 145 12.75 -7.42 13.83
C SER A 145 14.09 -7.87 13.27
N GLU A 146 14.78 -8.75 13.98
CA GLU A 146 16.09 -9.26 13.56
C GLU A 146 16.04 -9.81 12.12
N GLY A 147 16.98 -9.38 11.29
CA GLY A 147 17.06 -9.78 9.88
C GLY A 147 16.10 -9.07 8.91
N ASN A 148 15.18 -8.23 9.40
CA ASN A 148 14.22 -7.52 8.55
C ASN A 148 14.61 -6.06 8.24
N GLY A 149 15.77 -5.61 8.70
CA GLY A 149 16.28 -4.26 8.46
C GLY A 149 15.76 -3.24 9.47
N THR A 150 15.98 -1.96 9.18
CA THR A 150 15.69 -0.84 10.07
C THR A 150 14.19 -0.63 10.27
N THR A 151 13.77 -0.43 11.51
CA THR A 151 12.42 0.02 11.87
C THR A 151 12.45 1.52 12.15
N THR A 152 11.83 2.33 11.30
CA THR A 152 11.73 3.78 11.55
C THR A 152 10.86 4.08 12.76
N ARG A 153 11.25 5.10 13.53
CA ARG A 153 10.47 5.69 14.63
C ARG A 153 10.04 7.13 14.34
N GLU A 154 10.32 7.60 13.13
CA GLU A 154 9.97 8.95 12.69
C GLU A 154 8.46 9.09 12.42
N ILE A 155 7.78 7.99 12.15
CA ILE A 155 6.32 7.93 12.02
C ILE A 155 5.78 6.71 12.78
N ASP A 156 4.51 6.77 13.16
CA ASP A 156 3.77 5.67 13.76
C ASP A 156 2.65 5.21 12.83
N ALA A 157 2.83 4.03 12.22
CA ALA A 157 1.88 3.48 11.26
C ALA A 157 0.50 3.23 11.89
N ASN A 158 0.41 2.80 13.17
CA ASN A 158 -0.88 2.56 13.82
C ASN A 158 -1.72 3.84 13.89
N THR A 159 -1.10 4.96 14.30
CA THR A 159 -1.78 6.25 14.38
C THR A 159 -2.22 6.75 13.00
N LEU A 160 -1.36 6.63 11.98
CA LEU A 160 -1.65 7.07 10.63
C LEU A 160 -2.76 6.22 9.99
N ILE A 161 -2.71 4.91 10.15
CA ILE A 161 -3.73 3.95 9.68
C ILE A 161 -5.07 4.23 10.37
N TRP A 162 -5.07 4.43 11.68
CA TRP A 162 -6.29 4.74 12.42
C TRP A 162 -6.95 6.03 11.93
N ARG A 163 -6.15 7.10 11.74
CA ARG A 163 -6.65 8.38 11.19
C ARG A 163 -7.20 8.21 9.77
N PHE A 164 -6.54 7.39 8.95
CA PHE A 164 -6.99 7.08 7.61
C PHE A 164 -8.32 6.33 7.63
N PHE A 165 -8.46 5.26 8.41
CA PHE A 165 -9.71 4.50 8.52
C PHE A 165 -10.87 5.32 9.06
N ARG A 166 -10.63 6.24 9.99
CA ARG A 166 -11.65 7.15 10.49
C ARG A 166 -12.24 8.08 9.43
N ARG A 167 -11.51 8.38 8.37
CA ARG A 167 -12.01 9.19 7.25
C ARG A 167 -12.82 8.37 6.23
N HIS A 168 -12.66 7.06 6.23
CA HIS A 168 -13.22 6.14 5.24
C HIS A 168 -14.20 5.12 5.84
N HIS A 169 -14.85 5.46 6.95
CA HIS A 169 -15.92 4.64 7.51
C HIS A 169 -17.27 5.01 6.84
N HIS A 170 -18.04 4.01 6.48
CA HIS A 170 -19.39 4.13 5.94
C HIS A 170 -20.38 3.27 6.74
#